data_49656b0b3c347bd49129c3fe7ab9789e
#
_entry.id   49656b0b3c347bd49129c3fe7ab9789e
#
_cell.length_a   1.000
_cell.length_b   1.000
_cell.length_c   1.000
_cell.angle_alpha   90.00
_cell.angle_beta   90.00
_cell.angle_gamma   90.00
#
_symmetry.space_group_name_H-M   'P 1'
#
loop_
_entity.id
_entity.type
_entity.pdbx_description
1 polymer ?
#
loop_
_entity_poly.entity_id
_entity_poly.type
_entity_poly.pdbx_seq_one_letter_code
_entity_poly.pdbx_strand_id
1 'polypeptide(L)'
;MLHIVRHGRTEVNAAGKLLGRNDPELDQTGRKQAEDLANRLGEVDLVISSPLKRTMETASYISNTVKTDPRWLELDYGELEGKSIEDIDVEIWERWRSDVDWAPNGGESFAALGARVTEACEDIAEISKDREVVVVTHVSPVKATLAWVLG
;
A
#
# COMPACT_ATOMS: atom_id res chain seq x y z
N MET A 1 -5.82 -17.42 -6.60
CA MET A 1 -6.59 -16.16 -6.29
C MET A 1 -5.61 -15.05 -5.89
N LEU A 2 -5.92 -13.77 -6.17
CA LEU A 2 -5.08 -12.63 -5.78
C LEU A 2 -5.76 -11.83 -4.66
N HIS A 3 -5.08 -11.67 -3.53
CA HIS A 3 -5.49 -10.85 -2.40
C HIS A 3 -4.60 -9.62 -2.32
N ILE A 4 -5.18 -8.43 -2.39
CA ILE A 4 -4.47 -7.16 -2.16
C ILE A 4 -4.88 -6.64 -0.79
N VAL A 5 -3.93 -6.55 0.12
CA VAL A 5 -4.19 -6.20 1.51
C VAL A 5 -3.39 -4.99 1.95
N ARG A 6 -4.00 -4.14 2.77
CA ARG A 6 -3.31 -3.02 3.41
C ARG A 6 -2.60 -3.50 4.67
N HIS A 7 -1.43 -2.93 4.96
CA HIS A 7 -0.71 -3.15 6.23
C HIS A 7 -1.55 -2.80 7.46
N GLY A 8 -1.19 -3.37 8.60
CA GLY A 8 -1.77 -3.03 9.90
C GLY A 8 -1.51 -1.58 10.32
N ARG A 9 -2.24 -1.08 11.31
CA ARG A 9 -2.15 0.29 11.81
C ARG A 9 -0.76 0.62 12.36
N THR A 10 -0.33 1.88 12.16
CA THR A 10 0.83 2.49 12.80
C THR A 10 0.38 3.65 13.69
N GLU A 11 1.23 4.13 14.61
CA GLU A 11 0.95 5.32 15.41
C GLU A 11 0.69 6.56 14.54
N VAL A 12 1.36 6.68 13.39
CA VAL A 12 1.15 7.78 12.43
C VAL A 12 -0.25 7.73 11.83
N ASN A 13 -0.74 6.52 11.50
CA ASN A 13 -2.13 6.34 11.04
C ASN A 13 -3.13 6.68 12.15
N ALA A 14 -2.86 6.25 13.39
CA ALA A 14 -3.71 6.56 14.54
C ALA A 14 -3.80 8.07 14.82
N ALA A 15 -2.71 8.81 14.54
CA ALA A 15 -2.65 10.26 14.68
C ALA A 15 -3.27 11.04 13.50
N GLY A 16 -3.84 10.37 12.49
CA GLY A 16 -4.47 11.01 11.33
C GLY A 16 -3.51 11.77 10.41
N LYS A 17 -2.26 11.32 10.34
CA LYS A 17 -1.22 11.95 9.52
C LYS A 17 -1.01 11.21 8.21
N LEU A 18 -0.59 11.94 7.16
CA LEU A 18 -0.14 11.33 5.92
C LEU A 18 1.13 10.51 6.15
N LEU A 19 1.11 9.29 5.69
CA LEU A 19 2.20 8.33 5.81
C LEU A 19 2.49 7.70 4.45
N GLY A 20 3.50 8.19 3.77
CA GLY A 20 3.98 7.70 2.49
C GLY A 20 5.26 6.90 2.65
N ARG A 21 6.42 7.56 2.56
CA ARG A 21 7.75 6.95 2.57
C ARG A 21 8.40 6.86 3.94
N ASN A 22 7.94 7.61 4.93
CA ASN A 22 8.35 7.39 6.32
C ASN A 22 8.05 5.94 6.74
N ASP A 23 8.93 5.36 7.55
CA ASP A 23 8.97 3.92 7.77
C ASP A 23 8.78 3.49 9.25
N PRO A 24 7.64 3.87 9.89
CA PRO A 24 7.32 3.39 11.22
C PRO A 24 6.90 1.91 11.19
N GLU A 25 7.09 1.27 12.33
CA GLU A 25 6.59 -0.08 12.61
C GLU A 25 5.07 -0.07 12.89
N LEU A 26 4.47 -1.25 12.96
CA LEU A 26 3.09 -1.41 13.40
C LEU A 26 2.97 -1.02 14.88
N ASP A 27 1.83 -0.45 15.25
CA ASP A 27 1.44 -0.34 16.65
C ASP A 27 0.81 -1.67 17.14
N GLN A 28 0.46 -1.72 18.42
CA GLN A 28 -0.13 -2.93 19.01
C GLN A 28 -1.44 -3.35 18.31
N THR A 29 -2.27 -2.39 17.93
CA THR A 29 -3.51 -2.65 17.17
C THR A 29 -3.19 -3.19 15.78
N GLY A 30 -2.19 -2.61 15.11
CA GLY A 30 -1.75 -3.08 13.79
C GLY A 30 -1.22 -4.51 13.81
N ARG A 31 -0.48 -4.90 14.84
CA ARG A 31 -0.03 -6.29 15.03
C ARG A 31 -1.20 -7.25 15.19
N LYS A 32 -2.20 -6.87 15.99
CA LYS A 32 -3.43 -7.66 16.15
C LYS A 32 -4.19 -7.79 14.83
N GLN A 33 -4.29 -6.71 14.06
CA GLN A 33 -4.90 -6.73 12.73
C GLN A 33 -4.16 -7.66 11.77
N ALA A 34 -2.82 -7.68 11.80
CA ALA A 34 -2.01 -8.56 10.98
C ALA A 34 -2.20 -10.05 11.35
N GLU A 35 -2.27 -10.36 12.65
CA GLU A 35 -2.56 -11.70 13.15
C GLU A 35 -3.95 -12.18 12.72
N ASP A 36 -4.99 -11.33 12.89
CA ASP A 36 -6.36 -11.65 12.50
C ASP A 36 -6.50 -11.85 10.99
N LEU A 37 -5.76 -11.06 10.18
CA LEU A 37 -5.70 -11.21 8.74
C LEU A 37 -5.08 -12.56 8.34
N ALA A 38 -3.93 -12.91 8.92
CA ALA A 38 -3.26 -14.17 8.65
C ALA A 38 -4.17 -15.38 8.95
N ASN A 39 -4.88 -15.35 10.09
CA ASN A 39 -5.82 -16.39 10.45
C ASN A 39 -6.99 -16.54 9.46
N ARG A 40 -7.42 -15.44 8.83
CA ARG A 40 -8.51 -15.46 7.82
C ARG A 40 -8.06 -15.93 6.46
N LEU A 41 -6.82 -15.61 6.07
CA LEU A 41 -6.28 -16.00 4.77
C LEU A 41 -5.97 -17.50 4.71
N GLY A 42 -5.51 -18.09 5.83
CA GLY A 42 -5.09 -19.48 5.85
C GLY A 42 -3.80 -19.73 5.05
N GLU A 43 -3.72 -20.87 4.38
CA GLU A 43 -2.54 -21.22 3.57
C GLU A 43 -2.48 -20.40 2.28
N VAL A 44 -1.31 -19.84 1.99
CA VAL A 44 -1.02 -19.06 0.78
C VAL A 44 0.26 -19.53 0.11
N ASP A 45 0.29 -19.48 -1.22
CA ASP A 45 1.43 -19.98 -2.01
C ASP A 45 2.54 -18.95 -2.18
N LEU A 46 2.19 -17.66 -2.18
CA LEU A 46 3.13 -16.57 -2.42
C LEU A 46 2.69 -15.31 -1.67
N VAL A 47 3.63 -14.72 -0.91
CA VAL A 47 3.47 -13.41 -0.29
C VAL A 47 4.46 -12.44 -0.89
N ILE A 48 3.94 -11.33 -1.43
CA ILE A 48 4.70 -10.18 -1.94
C ILE A 48 4.40 -8.99 -1.04
N SER A 49 5.38 -8.16 -0.75
CA SER A 49 5.21 -6.99 0.09
C SER A 49 5.93 -5.77 -0.47
N SER A 50 5.35 -4.59 -0.25
CA SER A 50 6.13 -3.36 -0.24
C SER A 50 7.31 -3.50 0.72
N PRO A 51 8.48 -2.90 0.45
CA PRO A 51 9.66 -3.06 1.30
C PRO A 51 9.62 -2.31 2.64
N LEU A 52 8.57 -1.50 2.90
CA LEU A 52 8.47 -0.72 4.15
C LEU A 52 8.18 -1.61 5.36
N LYS A 53 8.71 -1.23 6.53
CA LYS A 53 8.62 -2.03 7.77
C LYS A 53 7.19 -2.46 8.09
N ARG A 54 6.23 -1.54 8.05
CA ARG A 54 4.82 -1.82 8.36
C ARG A 54 4.19 -2.89 7.47
N THR A 55 4.55 -2.93 6.18
CA THR A 55 4.07 -3.95 5.24
C THR A 55 4.82 -5.25 5.43
N MET A 56 6.14 -5.21 5.61
CA MET A 56 6.96 -6.39 5.89
C MET A 56 6.57 -7.06 7.21
N GLU A 57 6.33 -6.27 8.26
CA GLU A 57 5.86 -6.78 9.55
C GLU A 57 4.47 -7.42 9.41
N THR A 58 3.53 -6.80 8.69
CA THR A 58 2.22 -7.40 8.39
C THR A 58 2.37 -8.72 7.61
N ALA A 59 3.22 -8.73 6.59
CA ALA A 59 3.45 -9.90 5.74
C ALA A 59 4.08 -11.08 6.52
N SER A 60 4.92 -10.79 7.53
CA SER A 60 5.56 -11.81 8.35
C SER A 60 4.59 -12.64 9.21
N TYR A 61 3.39 -12.12 9.49
CA TYR A 61 2.32 -12.89 10.13
C TYR A 61 1.68 -13.90 9.16
N ILE A 62 1.73 -13.63 7.84
CA ILE A 62 1.11 -14.46 6.81
C ILE A 62 2.07 -15.57 6.35
N SER A 63 3.36 -15.26 6.19
CA SER A 63 4.38 -16.20 5.72
C SER A 63 5.77 -15.88 6.25
N ASN A 64 6.55 -16.93 6.51
CA ASN A 64 7.98 -16.80 6.83
C ASN A 64 8.84 -16.47 5.60
N THR A 65 8.28 -16.58 4.40
CA THR A 65 8.96 -16.28 3.13
C THR A 65 8.19 -15.19 2.40
N VAL A 66 8.75 -13.97 2.40
CA VAL A 66 8.15 -12.78 1.79
C VAL A 66 9.07 -12.25 0.70
N LYS A 67 8.54 -12.05 -0.51
CA LYS A 67 9.23 -11.35 -1.59
C LYS A 67 8.92 -9.86 -1.52
N THR A 68 9.91 -9.01 -1.72
CA THR A 68 9.71 -7.56 -1.79
C THR A 68 9.62 -7.08 -3.23
N ASP A 69 8.71 -6.13 -3.47
CA ASP A 69 8.61 -5.43 -4.75
C ASP A 69 8.34 -3.93 -4.50
N PRO A 70 9.27 -3.03 -4.87
CA PRO A 70 9.14 -1.60 -4.62
C PRO A 70 8.00 -0.94 -5.40
N ARG A 71 7.45 -1.58 -6.43
CA ARG A 71 6.26 -1.08 -7.14
C ARG A 71 5.03 -1.02 -6.25
N TRP A 72 5.03 -1.71 -5.11
CA TRP A 72 3.96 -1.69 -4.10
C TRP A 72 4.16 -0.65 -3.00
N LEU A 73 5.16 0.23 -3.08
CA LEU A 73 5.34 1.35 -2.16
C LEU A 73 4.12 2.28 -2.13
N GLU A 74 3.88 2.93 -0.98
CA GLU A 74 2.84 3.97 -0.87
C GLU A 74 3.17 5.13 -1.82
N LEU A 75 2.16 5.94 -2.13
CA LEU A 75 2.34 7.22 -2.81
C LEU A 75 3.37 8.05 -2.05
N ASP A 76 4.30 8.65 -2.78
CA ASP A 76 5.22 9.62 -2.19
C ASP A 76 4.50 10.96 -2.00
N TYR A 77 4.27 11.33 -0.75
CA TYR A 77 3.60 12.58 -0.44
C TYR A 77 4.52 13.80 -0.46
N GLY A 78 5.84 13.61 -0.67
CA GLY A 78 6.81 14.71 -0.73
C GLY A 78 6.71 15.64 0.49
N GLU A 79 6.56 16.93 0.24
CA GLU A 79 6.45 17.97 1.29
C GLU A 79 5.22 17.86 2.19
N LEU A 80 4.26 17.02 1.84
CA LEU A 80 3.05 16.76 2.63
C LEU A 80 3.23 15.61 3.63
N GLU A 81 4.33 14.86 3.54
CA GLU A 81 4.64 13.73 4.44
C GLU A 81 4.56 14.14 5.90
N GLY A 82 3.83 13.38 6.71
CA GLY A 82 3.69 13.61 8.15
C GLY A 82 2.76 14.74 8.56
N LYS A 83 2.21 15.51 7.62
CA LYS A 83 1.20 16.53 7.94
C LYS A 83 -0.11 15.85 8.39
N SER A 84 -0.84 16.52 9.28
CA SER A 84 -2.20 16.11 9.59
C SER A 84 -3.08 16.21 8.34
N ILE A 85 -3.91 15.19 8.09
CA ILE A 85 -4.82 15.18 6.94
C ILE A 85 -5.79 16.38 7.00
N GLU A 86 -6.16 16.79 8.23
CA GLU A 86 -7.07 17.92 8.47
C GLU A 86 -6.42 19.28 8.17
N ASP A 87 -5.08 19.38 8.24
CA ASP A 87 -4.33 20.60 8.01
C ASP A 87 -3.92 20.82 6.54
N ILE A 88 -4.24 19.87 5.66
CA ILE A 88 -3.93 19.99 4.23
C ILE A 88 -5.04 20.78 3.56
N ASP A 89 -4.64 21.86 2.86
CA ASP A 89 -5.55 22.73 2.13
C ASP A 89 -6.44 21.91 1.16
N VAL A 90 -7.73 22.21 1.14
CA VAL A 90 -8.70 21.56 0.26
C VAL A 90 -8.32 21.69 -1.21
N GLU A 91 -7.68 22.80 -1.60
CA GLU A 91 -7.20 23.05 -2.96
C GLU A 91 -6.14 22.04 -3.42
N ILE A 92 -5.30 21.54 -2.50
CA ILE A 92 -4.33 20.47 -2.77
C ILE A 92 -5.06 19.17 -3.11
N TRP A 93 -6.09 18.83 -2.33
CA TRP A 93 -6.92 17.65 -2.60
C TRP A 93 -7.70 17.75 -3.91
N GLU A 94 -8.24 18.93 -4.22
CA GLU A 94 -8.95 19.20 -5.47
C GLU A 94 -8.01 19.10 -6.67
N ARG A 95 -6.80 19.66 -6.56
CA ARG A 95 -5.80 19.58 -7.59
C ARG A 95 -5.37 18.14 -7.86
N TRP A 96 -5.12 17.36 -6.83
CA TRP A 96 -4.75 15.95 -6.98
C TRP A 96 -5.84 15.13 -7.66
N ARG A 97 -7.12 15.45 -7.41
CA ARG A 97 -8.25 14.75 -8.05
C ARG A 97 -8.49 15.16 -9.48
N SER A 98 -8.20 16.42 -9.83
CA SER A 98 -8.47 16.99 -11.15
C SER A 98 -7.30 16.82 -12.13
N ASP A 99 -6.08 16.64 -11.64
CA ASP A 99 -4.85 16.55 -12.43
C ASP A 99 -4.02 15.35 -11.94
N VAL A 100 -4.15 14.23 -12.64
CA VAL A 100 -3.47 12.97 -12.31
C VAL A 100 -1.96 13.03 -12.49
N ASP A 101 -1.46 13.98 -13.29
CA ASP A 101 -0.03 14.18 -13.53
C ASP A 101 0.61 15.14 -12.51
N TRP A 102 -0.22 15.84 -11.72
CA TRP A 102 0.30 16.71 -10.68
C TRP A 102 0.88 15.91 -9.50
N ALA A 103 1.99 16.40 -8.95
CA ALA A 103 2.61 15.88 -7.74
C ALA A 103 2.94 17.02 -6.77
N PRO A 104 2.89 16.80 -5.44
CA PRO A 104 3.46 17.73 -4.48
C PRO A 104 4.97 17.80 -4.65
N ASN A 105 5.59 18.88 -4.18
CA ASN A 105 7.03 19.05 -4.29
C ASN A 105 7.79 17.89 -3.64
N GLY A 106 8.68 17.24 -4.42
CA GLY A 106 9.42 16.05 -3.99
C GLY A 106 8.57 14.78 -3.87
N GLY A 107 7.34 14.78 -4.35
CA GLY A 107 6.41 13.66 -4.28
C GLY A 107 6.14 12.98 -5.63
N GLU A 108 5.13 12.12 -5.65
CA GLU A 108 4.72 11.30 -6.79
C GLU A 108 3.31 11.68 -7.27
N SER A 109 3.08 11.63 -8.58
CA SER A 109 1.74 11.84 -9.16
C SER A 109 0.91 10.56 -9.12
N PHE A 110 -0.42 10.68 -9.24
CA PHE A 110 -1.29 9.50 -9.38
C PHE A 110 -1.03 8.74 -10.68
N ALA A 111 -0.64 9.42 -11.75
CA ALA A 111 -0.28 8.77 -13.01
C ALA A 111 0.96 7.88 -12.84
N ALA A 112 2.01 8.36 -12.17
CA ALA A 112 3.21 7.58 -11.89
C ALA A 112 2.92 6.37 -10.97
N LEU A 113 2.13 6.58 -9.90
CA LEU A 113 1.65 5.50 -9.04
C LEU A 113 0.88 4.44 -9.85
N GLY A 114 -0.08 4.88 -10.66
CA GLY A 114 -0.92 4.01 -11.50
C GLY A 114 -0.07 3.15 -12.42
N ALA A 115 0.90 3.76 -13.12
CA ALA A 115 1.78 3.06 -14.06
C ALA A 115 2.57 1.92 -13.37
N ARG A 116 3.26 2.19 -12.23
CA ARG A 116 4.04 1.16 -11.54
C ARG A 116 3.18 0.04 -10.92
N VAL A 117 1.98 0.38 -10.43
CA VAL A 117 1.06 -0.61 -9.86
C VAL A 117 0.45 -1.48 -10.97
N THR A 118 0.08 -0.89 -12.11
CA THR A 118 -0.40 -1.64 -13.29
C THR A 118 0.63 -2.67 -13.73
N GLU A 119 1.90 -2.27 -13.91
CA GLU A 119 2.99 -3.18 -14.26
C GLU A 119 3.11 -4.33 -13.24
N ALA A 120 3.06 -4.03 -11.94
CA ALA A 120 3.11 -5.05 -10.91
C ALA A 120 1.91 -6.00 -10.95
N CYS A 121 0.70 -5.49 -11.23
CA CYS A 121 -0.52 -6.29 -11.39
C CYS A 121 -0.44 -7.22 -12.59
N GLU A 122 0.07 -6.75 -13.73
CA GLU A 122 0.25 -7.57 -14.94
C GLU A 122 1.18 -8.75 -14.68
N ASP A 123 2.31 -8.51 -14.00
CA ASP A 123 3.28 -9.56 -13.67
C ASP A 123 2.70 -10.66 -12.75
N ILE A 124 1.83 -10.30 -11.80
CA ILE A 124 1.27 -11.27 -10.85
C ILE A 124 -0.04 -11.89 -11.30
N ALA A 125 -0.74 -11.31 -12.28
CA ALA A 125 -2.04 -11.79 -12.76
C ALA A 125 -1.96 -13.25 -13.26
N GLU A 126 -0.94 -13.59 -14.03
CA GLU A 126 -0.73 -14.94 -14.53
C GLU A 126 -0.43 -15.93 -13.38
N ILE A 127 0.42 -15.54 -12.44
CA ILE A 127 0.81 -16.38 -11.29
C ILE A 127 -0.40 -16.68 -10.39
N SER A 128 -1.31 -15.73 -10.25
CA SER A 128 -2.49 -15.84 -9.37
C SER A 128 -3.63 -16.70 -9.94
N LYS A 129 -3.54 -17.14 -11.21
CA LYS A 129 -4.56 -18.01 -11.80
C LYS A 129 -4.66 -19.36 -11.08
N ASP A 130 -3.51 -19.93 -10.73
CA ASP A 130 -3.40 -21.29 -10.16
C ASP A 130 -2.81 -21.29 -8.73
N ARG A 131 -2.66 -20.10 -8.11
CA ARG A 131 -2.05 -19.93 -6.79
C ARG A 131 -2.81 -18.94 -5.94
N GLU A 132 -2.75 -19.15 -4.62
CA GLU A 132 -3.15 -18.16 -3.63
C GLU A 132 -2.01 -17.17 -3.40
N VAL A 133 -2.16 -15.95 -3.95
CA VAL A 133 -1.16 -14.89 -3.89
C VAL A 133 -1.66 -13.75 -3.01
N VAL A 134 -0.84 -13.31 -2.07
CA VAL A 134 -1.13 -12.15 -1.21
C VAL A 134 -0.11 -11.05 -1.49
N VAL A 135 -0.59 -9.84 -1.73
CA VAL A 135 0.22 -8.63 -1.82
C VAL A 135 -0.10 -7.73 -0.63
N VAL A 136 0.91 -7.48 0.21
CA VAL A 136 0.79 -6.55 1.34
C VAL A 136 1.32 -5.18 0.93
N THR A 137 0.44 -4.19 0.94
CA THR A 137 0.74 -2.86 0.43
C THR A 137 0.03 -1.75 1.24
N HIS A 138 -0.28 -0.63 0.62
CA HIS A 138 -0.79 0.59 1.22
C HIS A 138 -2.09 1.05 0.55
N VAL A 139 -2.68 2.15 1.03
CA VAL A 139 -3.98 2.64 0.56
C VAL A 139 -3.97 3.03 -0.91
N SER A 140 -2.96 3.80 -1.36
CA SER A 140 -2.96 4.32 -2.72
C SER A 140 -2.71 3.22 -3.76
N PRO A 141 -1.78 2.26 -3.56
CA PRO A 141 -1.67 1.11 -4.44
C PRO A 141 -2.91 0.21 -4.46
N VAL A 142 -3.61 0.02 -3.32
CA VAL A 142 -4.89 -0.72 -3.30
C VAL A 142 -5.91 -0.05 -4.22
N LYS A 143 -6.04 1.28 -4.15
CA LYS A 143 -6.94 2.04 -5.04
C LYS A 143 -6.53 1.95 -6.51
N ALA A 144 -5.23 2.03 -6.80
CA ALA A 144 -4.70 1.87 -8.16
C ALA A 144 -4.97 0.47 -8.72
N THR A 145 -4.83 -0.58 -7.90
CA THR A 145 -5.18 -1.95 -8.29
C THR A 145 -6.67 -2.07 -8.63
N LEU A 146 -7.55 -1.44 -7.83
CA LEU A 146 -8.99 -1.44 -8.14
C LEU A 146 -9.27 -0.74 -9.47
N ALA A 147 -8.62 0.39 -9.76
CA ALA A 147 -8.74 1.06 -11.04
C ALA A 147 -8.28 0.16 -12.20
N TRP A 148 -7.17 -0.53 -12.05
CA TRP A 148 -6.68 -1.50 -13.05
C TRP A 148 -7.65 -2.65 -13.31
N VAL A 149 -8.28 -3.20 -12.26
CA VAL A 149 -9.26 -4.30 -12.39
C VAL A 149 -10.55 -3.85 -13.10
N LEU A 150 -10.94 -2.59 -12.88
CA LEU A 150 -12.20 -2.06 -13.41
C LEU A 150 -12.07 -1.46 -14.83
N GLY A 151 -10.83 -1.23 -15.33
CA GLY A 151 -10.55 -0.62 -16.63
C GLY A 151 -10.65 0.88 -16.56
#